data_155c8c2a8f7eebf1f519123a4ad239ef
#
_entry.id   155c8c2a8f7eebf1f519123a4ad239ef
#
_cell.length_a   1.000
_cell.length_b   1.000
_cell.length_c   1.000
_cell.angle_alpha   90.00
_cell.angle_beta   90.00
_cell.angle_gamma   90.00
#
_symmetry.space_group_name_H-M   'P 1'
#
loop_
_entity.id
_entity.type
_entity.pdbx_description
1 polymer ?
#
loop_
_entity_poly.entity_id
_entity_poly.type
_entity_poly.pdbx_seq_one_letter_code
_entity_poly.pdbx_strand_id
1 'polypeptide(L)'
;MNKVVALIFSLAACTSLYAAPSTAPNGASKNATNKNAAVTDIVNNLVSEGVQFHEQGQYDEAIAKYKQAEKKAPKNALVKYEMAFSYHAKHEMDKALSYAKAAAKLDTKNINENLYSLMGTIYDEKGMPDSALAVYRKGFEKEPNSFNIPYNATITYMRQNNADSAYAWVKRSINNSRIHEGSYYYAGFIASLMGKWPQFYAYSMYSTFITKKDDIIRDNLSRLYGKTKYLVQKEGNELKLNSPNVKQTGSDSTVNKEFLLSLQTMFATDSIGTRKLYDKDSTSAQQTEFLIYILEKSIKLIAFTDEIDDPIQRFYQGLISNRLVDAFIYTICEPIDRPTFAQWLLKNRSEQARLYQWFNREWLML
;
A
#
# COMPACT_ATOMS: atom_id res chain seq x y z
N MET A 1 -20.19 6.01 -11.99
CA MET A 1 -18.95 5.23 -11.88
C MET A 1 -17.67 6.05 -12.19
N ASN A 2 -17.74 7.17 -12.91
CA ASN A 2 -16.53 7.87 -13.38
C ASN A 2 -15.96 9.00 -12.47
N LYS A 3 -16.53 9.28 -11.30
CA LYS A 3 -16.05 10.36 -10.42
C LYS A 3 -15.23 9.88 -9.20
N VAL A 4 -15.34 8.62 -8.81
CA VAL A 4 -14.60 8.06 -7.66
C VAL A 4 -13.17 7.64 -8.05
N VAL A 5 -12.97 7.28 -9.31
CA VAL A 5 -11.66 6.86 -9.83
C VAL A 5 -10.70 8.05 -10.01
N ALA A 6 -11.22 9.27 -10.21
CA ALA A 6 -10.39 10.43 -10.50
C ALA A 6 -9.68 11.06 -9.28
N LEU A 7 -10.12 10.76 -8.05
CA LEU A 7 -9.56 11.38 -6.84
C LEU A 7 -8.34 10.65 -6.24
N ILE A 8 -8.03 9.45 -6.73
CA ILE A 8 -7.03 8.56 -6.12
C ILE A 8 -5.63 8.69 -6.78
N PHE A 9 -5.50 9.47 -7.85
CA PHE A 9 -4.32 9.42 -8.71
C PHE A 9 -3.21 10.44 -8.43
N SER A 10 -3.27 11.23 -7.36
CA SER A 10 -2.31 12.33 -7.17
C SER A 10 -1.18 12.11 -6.16
N LEU A 11 -1.00 10.92 -5.59
CA LEU A 11 0.05 10.71 -4.56
C LEU A 11 0.84 9.41 -4.78
N ALA A 12 1.68 9.39 -5.81
CA ALA A 12 2.85 8.51 -5.83
C ALA A 12 4.10 9.38 -5.60
N ALA A 13 4.28 9.88 -4.38
CA ALA A 13 5.55 10.47 -3.98
C ALA A 13 6.54 9.32 -3.69
N CYS A 14 7.44 9.04 -4.63
CA CYS A 14 8.64 8.25 -4.38
C CYS A 14 9.52 9.00 -3.39
N THR A 15 9.49 8.62 -2.12
CA THR A 15 10.55 9.01 -1.18
C THR A 15 11.77 8.13 -1.48
N SER A 16 12.77 8.71 -2.13
CA SER A 16 14.06 8.06 -2.37
C SER A 16 14.84 7.92 -1.08
N LEU A 17 15.06 6.68 -0.65
CA LEU A 17 16.05 6.36 0.38
C LEU A 17 17.44 6.31 -0.30
N TYR A 18 18.20 7.38 -0.15
CA TYR A 18 19.63 7.39 -0.48
C TYR A 18 20.40 6.62 0.60
N ALA A 19 20.82 5.39 0.28
CA ALA A 19 21.87 4.69 1.04
C ALA A 19 23.21 4.95 0.36
N ALA A 20 24.17 5.52 1.10
CA ALA A 20 25.53 5.73 0.63
C ALA A 20 26.25 4.39 0.36
N PRO A 21 27.05 4.25 -0.69
CA PRO A 21 27.76 3.01 -0.99
C PRO A 21 28.97 2.80 -0.08
N SER A 22 29.12 1.59 0.44
CA SER A 22 30.27 1.13 1.20
C SER A 22 31.45 0.80 0.27
N THR A 23 32.64 0.99 0.80
CA THR A 23 33.97 0.97 0.24
C THR A 23 34.40 -0.30 -0.53
N ALA A 24 35.19 -0.09 -1.59
CA ALA A 24 35.74 -1.06 -2.52
C ALA A 24 37.04 -1.75 -2.00
N PRO A 25 37.44 -2.90 -2.58
CA PRO A 25 38.78 -3.50 -2.33
C PRO A 25 39.82 -3.09 -3.40
N ASN A 26 41.04 -3.09 -2.94
CA ASN A 26 42.31 -2.67 -3.58
C ASN A 26 42.74 -3.44 -4.84
N GLY A 27 43.38 -2.71 -5.74
CA GLY A 27 44.52 -3.20 -6.52
C GLY A 27 44.46 -2.98 -8.03
N ALA A 28 44.69 -1.75 -8.50
CA ALA A 28 45.20 -1.50 -9.85
C ALA A 28 45.88 -0.13 -9.93
N SER A 29 46.89 0.00 -10.79
CA SER A 29 47.78 1.12 -11.09
C SER A 29 47.37 2.51 -10.54
N LYS A 30 48.13 3.06 -9.61
CA LYS A 30 47.85 4.25 -8.81
C LYS A 30 47.48 5.53 -9.58
N ASN A 31 47.89 5.70 -10.84
CA ASN A 31 47.65 6.93 -11.62
C ASN A 31 46.32 6.89 -12.45
N ALA A 32 45.94 5.74 -12.97
CA ALA A 32 44.65 5.59 -13.68
C ALA A 32 43.48 5.49 -12.70
N THR A 33 43.71 4.86 -11.56
CA THR A 33 42.71 4.78 -10.45
C THR A 33 42.41 6.14 -9.85
N ASN A 34 43.41 7.02 -9.69
CA ASN A 34 43.20 8.36 -9.12
C ASN A 34 42.38 9.29 -10.06
N LYS A 35 42.63 9.18 -11.38
CA LYS A 35 41.88 9.96 -12.38
C LYS A 35 40.40 9.47 -12.53
N ASN A 36 40.20 8.17 -12.48
CA ASN A 36 38.83 7.59 -12.54
C ASN A 36 38.08 7.86 -11.23
N ALA A 37 38.71 7.81 -10.08
CA ALA A 37 38.11 8.19 -8.80
C ALA A 37 37.66 9.66 -8.81
N ALA A 38 38.53 10.57 -9.26
CA ALA A 38 38.19 12.00 -9.36
C ALA A 38 37.03 12.28 -10.33
N VAL A 39 36.93 11.56 -11.45
CA VAL A 39 35.80 11.68 -12.36
C VAL A 39 34.52 11.15 -11.71
N THR A 40 34.59 10.04 -10.99
CA THR A 40 33.45 9.46 -10.26
C THR A 40 32.93 10.44 -9.21
N ASP A 41 33.81 11.05 -8.42
CA ASP A 41 33.46 12.05 -7.41
C ASP A 41 32.78 13.28 -8.04
N ILE A 42 33.29 13.78 -9.15
CA ILE A 42 32.68 14.89 -9.89
C ILE A 42 31.25 14.50 -10.37
N VAL A 43 31.08 13.29 -10.90
CA VAL A 43 29.78 12.80 -11.38
C VAL A 43 28.81 12.66 -10.21
N ASN A 44 29.24 12.09 -9.09
CA ASN A 44 28.40 11.94 -7.89
C ASN A 44 27.95 13.29 -7.33
N ASN A 45 28.86 14.29 -7.28
CA ASN A 45 28.51 15.64 -6.84
C ASN A 45 27.49 16.29 -7.76
N LEU A 46 27.67 16.21 -9.10
CA LEU A 46 26.72 16.74 -10.08
C LEU A 46 25.35 16.04 -9.99
N VAL A 47 25.33 14.74 -9.74
CA VAL A 47 24.07 14.00 -9.54
C VAL A 47 23.41 14.47 -8.24
N SER A 48 24.15 14.60 -7.14
CA SER A 48 23.60 15.07 -5.86
C SER A 48 23.04 16.50 -5.96
N GLU A 49 23.75 17.43 -6.62
CA GLU A 49 23.22 18.77 -6.89
C GLU A 49 21.95 18.73 -7.75
N GLY A 50 21.92 17.87 -8.78
CA GLY A 50 20.76 17.66 -9.61
C GLY A 50 19.54 17.13 -8.83
N VAL A 51 19.75 16.17 -7.92
CA VAL A 51 18.69 15.65 -7.05
C VAL A 51 18.14 16.75 -6.13
N GLN A 52 18.99 17.59 -5.54
CA GLN A 52 18.54 18.71 -4.72
C GLN A 52 17.65 19.69 -5.51
N PHE A 53 18.02 20.02 -6.76
CA PHE A 53 17.17 20.84 -7.64
C PHE A 53 15.85 20.15 -7.97
N HIS A 54 15.89 18.83 -8.25
CA HIS A 54 14.69 18.05 -8.54
C HIS A 54 13.71 18.09 -7.36
N GLU A 55 14.20 17.86 -6.13
CA GLU A 55 13.40 17.89 -4.90
C GLU A 55 12.76 19.26 -4.63
N GLN A 56 13.38 20.35 -5.12
CA GLN A 56 12.85 21.72 -5.09
C GLN A 56 11.88 22.03 -6.24
N GLY A 57 11.61 21.05 -7.13
CA GLY A 57 10.79 21.27 -8.32
C GLY A 57 11.49 22.02 -9.46
N GLN A 58 12.79 22.29 -9.32
CA GLN A 58 13.64 22.99 -10.31
C GLN A 58 14.20 21.97 -11.32
N TYR A 59 13.29 21.40 -12.12
CA TYR A 59 13.63 20.27 -13.00
C TYR A 59 14.59 20.64 -14.13
N ASP A 60 14.57 21.90 -14.63
CA ASP A 60 15.47 22.34 -15.69
C ASP A 60 16.91 22.45 -15.18
N GLU A 61 17.10 22.98 -13.97
CA GLU A 61 18.37 23.05 -13.28
C GLU A 61 18.91 21.66 -12.97
N ALA A 62 18.05 20.76 -12.47
CA ALA A 62 18.40 19.36 -12.26
C ALA A 62 18.92 18.70 -13.56
N ILE A 63 18.17 18.83 -14.65
CA ILE A 63 18.55 18.30 -15.97
C ILE A 63 19.85 18.92 -16.45
N ALA A 64 20.10 20.21 -16.21
CA ALA A 64 21.37 20.85 -16.58
C ALA A 64 22.57 20.26 -15.84
N LYS A 65 22.42 19.92 -14.55
CA LYS A 65 23.45 19.21 -13.76
C LYS A 65 23.69 17.80 -14.27
N TYR A 66 22.61 17.05 -14.52
CA TYR A 66 22.73 15.70 -15.08
C TYR A 66 23.37 15.68 -16.49
N LYS A 67 23.12 16.67 -17.34
CA LYS A 67 23.82 16.82 -18.63
C LYS A 67 25.30 17.05 -18.46
N GLN A 68 25.73 17.78 -17.42
CA GLN A 68 27.15 17.92 -17.10
C GLN A 68 27.75 16.59 -16.64
N ALA A 69 27.04 15.84 -15.79
CA ALA A 69 27.43 14.51 -15.36
C ALA A 69 27.51 13.53 -16.55
N GLU A 70 26.53 13.55 -17.47
CA GLU A 70 26.50 12.69 -18.66
C GLU A 70 27.70 12.95 -19.59
N LYS A 71 28.13 14.19 -19.75
CA LYS A 71 29.34 14.52 -20.52
C LYS A 71 30.61 13.90 -19.91
N LYS A 72 30.65 13.73 -18.59
CA LYS A 72 31.80 13.09 -17.88
C LYS A 72 31.70 11.58 -17.88
N ALA A 73 30.50 11.04 -17.78
CA ALA A 73 30.23 9.60 -17.68
C ALA A 73 29.01 9.20 -18.57
N PRO A 74 29.17 9.16 -19.92
CA PRO A 74 28.06 8.94 -20.84
C PRO A 74 27.40 7.55 -20.73
N LYS A 75 28.09 6.58 -20.11
CA LYS A 75 27.59 5.21 -19.85
C LYS A 75 27.13 5.01 -18.39
N ASN A 76 26.89 6.08 -17.65
CA ASN A 76 26.39 5.97 -16.29
C ASN A 76 24.86 5.80 -16.31
N ALA A 77 24.35 4.65 -15.83
CA ALA A 77 22.94 4.33 -15.82
C ALA A 77 22.15 5.22 -14.86
N LEU A 78 22.73 5.56 -13.68
CA LEU A 78 22.08 6.44 -12.70
C LEU A 78 21.84 7.83 -13.27
N VAL A 79 22.81 8.43 -13.93
CA VAL A 79 22.65 9.77 -14.57
C VAL A 79 21.48 9.75 -15.56
N LYS A 80 21.38 8.70 -16.39
CA LYS A 80 20.29 8.57 -17.36
C LYS A 80 18.93 8.34 -16.68
N TYR A 81 18.91 7.59 -15.59
CA TYR A 81 17.71 7.39 -14.79
C TYR A 81 17.23 8.72 -14.18
N GLU A 82 18.12 9.50 -13.54
CA GLU A 82 17.78 10.80 -12.95
C GLU A 82 17.27 11.82 -13.99
N MET A 83 17.86 11.79 -15.19
CA MET A 83 17.34 12.58 -16.31
C MET A 83 15.94 12.13 -16.71
N ALA A 84 15.70 10.80 -16.81
CA ALA A 84 14.38 10.26 -17.11
C ALA A 84 13.36 10.67 -16.05
N PHE A 85 13.73 10.61 -14.78
CA PHE A 85 12.86 10.97 -13.66
C PHE A 85 12.50 12.46 -13.68
N SER A 86 13.46 13.36 -13.94
CA SER A 86 13.20 14.79 -14.06
C SER A 86 12.39 15.15 -15.30
N TYR A 87 12.59 14.49 -16.45
CA TYR A 87 11.74 14.67 -17.61
C TYR A 87 10.31 14.17 -17.38
N HIS A 88 10.15 13.06 -16.63
CA HIS A 88 8.83 12.57 -16.23
C HIS A 88 8.10 13.58 -15.35
N ALA A 89 8.77 14.15 -14.36
CA ALA A 89 8.21 15.20 -13.49
C ALA A 89 7.80 16.47 -14.25
N LYS A 90 8.47 16.76 -15.36
CA LYS A 90 8.11 17.83 -16.31
C LYS A 90 6.98 17.43 -17.28
N HIS A 91 6.44 16.22 -17.20
CA HIS A 91 5.49 15.66 -18.18
C HIS A 91 6.04 15.56 -19.62
N GLU A 92 7.37 15.54 -19.80
CA GLU A 92 8.03 15.32 -21.08
C GLU A 92 8.23 13.82 -21.34
N MET A 93 7.12 13.08 -21.51
CA MET A 93 7.06 11.61 -21.48
C MET A 93 7.97 10.92 -22.51
N ASP A 94 8.12 11.48 -23.71
CA ASP A 94 8.95 10.87 -24.76
C ASP A 94 10.44 10.96 -24.42
N LYS A 95 10.89 12.09 -23.87
CA LYS A 95 12.27 12.23 -23.40
C LYS A 95 12.52 11.35 -22.19
N ALA A 96 11.60 11.33 -21.23
CA ALA A 96 11.66 10.46 -20.06
C ALA A 96 11.85 8.99 -20.47
N LEU A 97 10.99 8.50 -21.37
CA LEU A 97 11.06 7.13 -21.86
C LEU A 97 12.37 6.84 -22.64
N SER A 98 12.84 7.80 -23.42
CA SER A 98 14.10 7.67 -24.17
C SER A 98 15.29 7.49 -23.22
N TYR A 99 15.40 8.34 -22.20
CA TYR A 99 16.47 8.25 -21.20
C TYR A 99 16.35 7.00 -20.33
N ALA A 100 15.14 6.62 -19.90
CA ALA A 100 14.92 5.39 -19.14
C ALA A 100 15.31 4.13 -19.94
N LYS A 101 14.94 4.06 -21.22
CA LYS A 101 15.40 2.99 -22.14
C LYS A 101 16.91 2.98 -22.34
N ALA A 102 17.54 4.16 -22.38
CA ALA A 102 19.00 4.25 -22.47
C ALA A 102 19.68 3.76 -21.19
N ALA A 103 19.12 4.07 -20.01
CA ALA A 103 19.58 3.54 -18.75
C ALA A 103 19.46 2.00 -18.69
N ALA A 104 18.33 1.45 -19.12
CA ALA A 104 18.06 0.01 -19.08
C ALA A 104 18.98 -0.86 -19.96
N LYS A 105 19.76 -0.24 -20.88
CA LYS A 105 20.78 -0.91 -21.69
C LYS A 105 22.15 -0.95 -21.02
N LEU A 106 22.31 -0.31 -19.86
CA LEU A 106 23.56 -0.21 -19.11
C LEU A 106 23.53 -1.11 -17.88
N ASP A 107 24.56 -1.06 -17.05
CA ASP A 107 24.54 -1.74 -15.76
C ASP A 107 23.60 -0.99 -14.79
N THR A 108 22.49 -1.64 -14.43
CA THR A 108 21.41 -1.06 -13.63
C THR A 108 21.27 -1.70 -12.26
N LYS A 109 22.22 -2.55 -11.84
CA LYS A 109 22.11 -3.38 -10.63
C LYS A 109 21.61 -2.61 -9.39
N ASN A 110 22.01 -1.35 -9.24
CA ASN A 110 21.64 -0.54 -8.07
C ASN A 110 20.40 0.33 -8.28
N ILE A 111 19.78 0.33 -9.48
CA ILE A 111 18.63 1.17 -9.82
C ILE A 111 17.50 0.40 -10.50
N ASN A 112 17.57 -0.94 -10.54
CA ASN A 112 16.58 -1.75 -11.26
C ASN A 112 15.16 -1.46 -10.79
N GLU A 113 14.90 -1.50 -9.49
CA GLU A 113 13.56 -1.26 -8.95
C GLU A 113 13.00 0.09 -9.42
N ASN A 114 13.74 1.16 -9.19
CA ASN A 114 13.31 2.52 -9.53
C ASN A 114 13.17 2.72 -11.05
N LEU A 115 14.13 2.20 -11.81
CA LEU A 115 14.12 2.31 -13.27
C LEU A 115 12.93 1.60 -13.91
N TYR A 116 12.66 0.34 -13.51
CA TYR A 116 11.53 -0.42 -14.08
C TYR A 116 10.19 0.10 -13.57
N SER A 117 10.11 0.59 -12.34
CA SER A 117 8.94 1.30 -11.82
C SER A 117 8.66 2.55 -12.65
N LEU A 118 9.66 3.41 -12.86
CA LEU A 118 9.52 4.64 -13.66
C LEU A 118 9.14 4.34 -15.11
N MET A 119 9.82 3.39 -15.76
CA MET A 119 9.51 3.03 -17.14
C MET A 119 8.08 2.53 -17.31
N GLY A 120 7.63 1.68 -16.39
CA GLY A 120 6.27 1.17 -16.40
C GLY A 120 5.25 2.29 -16.18
N THR A 121 5.50 3.18 -15.22
CA THR A 121 4.64 4.35 -14.96
C THR A 121 4.54 5.25 -16.20
N ILE A 122 5.66 5.55 -16.85
CA ILE A 122 5.65 6.37 -18.09
C ILE A 122 4.81 5.70 -19.18
N TYR A 123 4.92 4.38 -19.38
CA TYR A 123 4.09 3.68 -20.36
C TYR A 123 2.60 3.73 -19.99
N ASP A 124 2.27 3.54 -18.71
CA ASP A 124 0.87 3.58 -18.24
C ASP A 124 0.25 4.97 -18.43
N GLU A 125 0.98 6.04 -18.09
CA GLU A 125 0.55 7.43 -18.30
C GLU A 125 0.44 7.81 -19.78
N LYS A 126 1.21 7.17 -20.65
CA LYS A 126 1.07 7.30 -22.11
C LYS A 126 -0.13 6.50 -22.67
N GLY A 127 -0.93 5.83 -21.84
CA GLY A 127 -2.04 5.00 -22.28
C GLY A 127 -1.60 3.68 -22.94
N MET A 128 -0.44 3.16 -22.56
CA MET A 128 0.14 1.91 -23.08
C MET A 128 0.25 0.85 -21.98
N PRO A 129 -0.89 0.43 -21.36
CA PRO A 129 -0.87 -0.42 -20.17
C PRO A 129 -0.21 -1.79 -20.40
N ASP A 130 -0.33 -2.38 -21.58
CA ASP A 130 0.31 -3.67 -21.89
C ASP A 130 1.83 -3.56 -21.90
N SER A 131 2.35 -2.44 -22.42
CA SER A 131 3.79 -2.13 -22.37
C SER A 131 4.26 -1.89 -20.94
N ALA A 132 3.46 -1.18 -20.12
CA ALA A 132 3.73 -0.96 -18.71
C ALA A 132 3.83 -2.29 -17.95
N LEU A 133 2.84 -3.17 -18.13
CA LEU A 133 2.80 -4.48 -17.50
C LEU A 133 3.95 -5.40 -17.93
N ALA A 134 4.36 -5.32 -19.20
CA ALA A 134 5.54 -6.05 -19.69
C ALA A 134 6.82 -5.56 -19.00
N VAL A 135 6.97 -4.24 -18.82
CA VAL A 135 8.09 -3.63 -18.10
C VAL A 135 8.09 -4.00 -16.62
N TYR A 136 6.93 -3.96 -15.95
CA TYR A 136 6.82 -4.36 -14.56
C TYR A 136 7.17 -5.84 -14.35
N ARG A 137 6.70 -6.74 -15.22
CA ARG A 137 7.08 -8.17 -15.16
C ARG A 137 8.58 -8.35 -15.25
N LYS A 138 9.22 -7.72 -16.25
CA LYS A 138 10.68 -7.78 -16.42
C LYS A 138 11.44 -7.18 -15.22
N GLY A 139 10.92 -6.08 -14.64
CA GLY A 139 11.49 -5.47 -13.45
C GLY A 139 11.40 -6.38 -12.23
N PHE A 140 10.25 -7.01 -12.02
CA PHE A 140 10.04 -7.92 -10.90
C PHE A 140 10.84 -9.22 -11.01
N GLU A 141 11.11 -9.72 -12.23
CA GLU A 141 12.05 -10.82 -12.45
C GLU A 141 13.47 -10.47 -12.01
N LYS A 142 13.88 -9.20 -12.15
CA LYS A 142 15.21 -8.73 -11.72
C LYS A 142 15.28 -8.39 -10.23
N GLU A 143 14.19 -7.89 -9.68
CA GLU A 143 14.04 -7.44 -8.29
C GLU A 143 12.82 -8.10 -7.63
N PRO A 144 12.88 -9.42 -7.36
CA PRO A 144 11.74 -10.16 -6.83
C PRO A 144 11.33 -9.73 -5.41
N ASN A 145 12.22 -9.04 -4.69
CA ASN A 145 11.94 -8.49 -3.37
C ASN A 145 11.38 -7.06 -3.41
N SER A 146 11.21 -6.47 -4.59
CA SER A 146 10.57 -5.16 -4.72
C SER A 146 9.10 -5.23 -4.31
N PHE A 147 8.65 -4.25 -3.53
CA PHE A 147 7.23 -4.02 -3.28
C PHE A 147 6.63 -2.97 -4.23
N ASN A 148 7.44 -2.02 -4.71
CA ASN A 148 6.98 -0.93 -5.57
C ASN A 148 6.56 -1.41 -6.97
N ILE A 149 7.35 -2.30 -7.59
CA ILE A 149 7.03 -2.80 -8.93
C ILE A 149 5.66 -3.49 -8.95
N PRO A 150 5.37 -4.48 -8.07
CA PRO A 150 4.06 -5.10 -8.06
C PRO A 150 2.94 -4.15 -7.60
N TYR A 151 3.21 -3.16 -6.76
CA TYR A 151 2.26 -2.12 -6.41
C TYR A 151 1.83 -1.29 -7.64
N ASN A 152 2.79 -0.83 -8.44
CA ASN A 152 2.51 -0.07 -9.67
C ASN A 152 1.75 -0.92 -10.70
N ALA A 153 2.14 -2.20 -10.88
CA ALA A 153 1.39 -3.13 -11.73
C ALA A 153 -0.06 -3.32 -11.26
N THR A 154 -0.29 -3.32 -9.94
CA THR A 154 -1.65 -3.38 -9.37
C THR A 154 -2.50 -2.21 -9.85
N ILE A 155 -1.97 -0.99 -9.80
CA ILE A 155 -2.68 0.22 -10.23
C ILE A 155 -3.04 0.13 -11.72
N THR A 156 -2.10 -0.31 -12.57
CA THR A 156 -2.35 -0.51 -13.99
C THR A 156 -3.46 -1.53 -14.26
N TYR A 157 -3.44 -2.68 -13.58
CA TYR A 157 -4.53 -3.68 -13.70
C TYR A 157 -5.88 -3.15 -13.19
N MET A 158 -5.88 -2.33 -12.13
CA MET A 158 -7.10 -1.69 -11.65
C MET A 158 -7.69 -0.72 -12.68
N ARG A 159 -6.86 0.05 -13.38
CA ARG A 159 -7.30 0.91 -14.50
C ARG A 159 -7.90 0.11 -15.65
N GLN A 160 -7.41 -1.10 -15.89
CA GLN A 160 -7.96 -2.04 -16.87
C GLN A 160 -9.22 -2.78 -16.37
N ASN A 161 -9.72 -2.51 -15.16
CA ASN A 161 -10.79 -3.24 -14.48
C ASN A 161 -10.52 -4.76 -14.34
N ASN A 162 -9.26 -5.16 -14.28
CA ASN A 162 -8.84 -6.55 -14.09
C ASN A 162 -8.53 -6.80 -12.62
N ALA A 163 -9.58 -7.05 -11.83
CA ALA A 163 -9.45 -7.24 -10.38
C ALA A 163 -8.64 -8.48 -10.01
N ASP A 164 -8.75 -9.58 -10.77
CA ASP A 164 -8.03 -10.83 -10.47
C ASP A 164 -6.52 -10.64 -10.59
N SER A 165 -6.06 -10.06 -11.70
CA SER A 165 -4.64 -9.75 -11.88
C SER A 165 -4.15 -8.70 -10.88
N ALA A 166 -4.94 -7.66 -10.62
CA ALA A 166 -4.63 -6.65 -9.63
C ALA A 166 -4.43 -7.27 -8.24
N TYR A 167 -5.32 -8.19 -7.84
CA TYR A 167 -5.22 -8.90 -6.58
C TYR A 167 -3.96 -9.77 -6.48
N ALA A 168 -3.65 -10.51 -7.54
CA ALA A 168 -2.44 -11.32 -7.60
C ALA A 168 -1.16 -10.49 -7.48
N TRP A 169 -1.13 -9.29 -8.06
CA TRP A 169 0.03 -8.41 -8.01
C TRP A 169 0.14 -7.66 -6.67
N VAL A 170 -0.96 -7.20 -6.08
CA VAL A 170 -0.91 -6.56 -4.76
C VAL A 170 -0.47 -7.52 -3.67
N LYS A 171 -0.82 -8.81 -3.75
CA LYS A 171 -0.29 -9.83 -2.83
C LYS A 171 1.23 -9.94 -2.89
N ARG A 172 1.85 -9.85 -4.08
CA ARG A 172 3.32 -9.81 -4.19
C ARG A 172 3.91 -8.59 -3.48
N SER A 173 3.27 -7.43 -3.61
CA SER A 173 3.69 -6.21 -2.91
C SER A 173 3.61 -6.35 -1.40
N ILE A 174 2.51 -6.89 -0.87
CA ILE A 174 2.29 -7.16 0.56
C ILE A 174 3.35 -8.13 1.10
N ASN A 175 3.65 -9.20 0.37
CA ASN A 175 4.64 -10.18 0.80
C ASN A 175 6.05 -9.58 0.92
N ASN A 176 6.35 -8.54 0.15
CA ASN A 176 7.66 -7.88 0.15
C ASN A 176 7.73 -6.65 1.08
N SER A 177 6.60 -6.15 1.57
CA SER A 177 6.58 -5.05 2.55
C SER A 177 5.37 -5.13 3.47
N ARG A 178 5.63 -5.28 4.77
CA ARG A 178 4.57 -5.30 5.79
C ARG A 178 4.01 -3.93 6.14
N ILE A 179 4.67 -2.85 5.74
CA ILE A 179 4.32 -1.49 6.14
C ILE A 179 3.96 -0.58 4.96
N HIS A 180 3.92 -1.11 3.73
CA HIS A 180 3.52 -0.29 2.58
C HIS A 180 2.01 -0.08 2.58
N GLU A 181 1.57 1.04 3.13
CA GLU A 181 0.16 1.39 3.34
C GLU A 181 -0.70 1.28 2.08
N GLY A 182 -0.17 1.73 0.92
CA GLY A 182 -0.86 1.69 -0.36
C GLY A 182 -1.18 0.27 -0.82
N SER A 183 -0.30 -0.70 -0.56
CA SER A 183 -0.55 -2.10 -0.92
C SER A 183 -1.71 -2.69 -0.13
N TYR A 184 -1.78 -2.44 1.18
CA TYR A 184 -2.90 -2.92 2.00
C TYR A 184 -4.19 -2.18 1.69
N TYR A 185 -4.12 -0.88 1.38
CA TYR A 185 -5.28 -0.12 0.93
C TYR A 185 -5.89 -0.70 -0.35
N TYR A 186 -5.06 -0.92 -1.39
CA TYR A 186 -5.54 -1.51 -2.65
C TYR A 186 -5.98 -2.96 -2.46
N ALA A 187 -5.29 -3.75 -1.63
CA ALA A 187 -5.71 -5.12 -1.34
C ALA A 187 -7.10 -5.17 -0.72
N GLY A 188 -7.39 -4.32 0.26
CA GLY A 188 -8.73 -4.19 0.86
C GLY A 188 -9.76 -3.71 -0.15
N PHE A 189 -9.42 -2.70 -0.96
CA PHE A 189 -10.32 -2.19 -2.00
C PHE A 189 -10.67 -3.27 -3.04
N ILE A 190 -9.66 -3.96 -3.57
CA ILE A 190 -9.84 -5.04 -4.57
C ILE A 190 -10.61 -6.20 -3.96
N ALA A 191 -10.29 -6.62 -2.73
CA ALA A 191 -11.02 -7.66 -2.02
C ALA A 191 -12.52 -7.32 -1.90
N SER A 192 -12.86 -6.05 -1.62
CA SER A 192 -14.25 -5.60 -1.57
C SER A 192 -14.99 -5.69 -2.92
N LEU A 193 -14.27 -5.46 -4.04
CA LEU A 193 -14.82 -5.60 -5.39
C LEU A 193 -15.05 -7.07 -5.77
N MET A 194 -14.16 -7.95 -5.30
CA MET A 194 -14.20 -9.39 -5.56
C MET A 194 -15.12 -10.13 -4.59
N GLY A 195 -15.68 -9.47 -3.58
CA GLY A 195 -16.48 -10.10 -2.54
C GLY A 195 -15.67 -10.99 -1.59
N LYS A 196 -14.36 -10.81 -1.49
CA LYS A 196 -13.47 -11.52 -0.56
C LYS A 196 -13.53 -10.84 0.81
N TRP A 197 -14.56 -11.16 1.58
CA TRP A 197 -14.91 -10.42 2.80
C TRP A 197 -13.88 -10.52 3.93
N PRO A 198 -13.34 -11.71 4.27
CA PRO A 198 -12.29 -11.79 5.28
C PRO A 198 -11.09 -10.91 4.94
N GLN A 199 -10.63 -10.97 3.69
CA GLN A 199 -9.50 -10.19 3.20
C GLN A 199 -9.83 -8.68 3.17
N PHE A 200 -11.05 -8.31 2.78
CA PHE A 200 -11.50 -6.92 2.83
C PHE A 200 -11.38 -6.33 4.23
N TYR A 201 -11.93 -7.00 5.25
CA TYR A 201 -11.83 -6.55 6.62
C TYR A 201 -10.38 -6.52 7.10
N ALA A 202 -9.63 -7.60 6.87
CA ALA A 202 -8.25 -7.72 7.28
C ALA A 202 -7.36 -6.60 6.73
N TYR A 203 -7.34 -6.42 5.43
CA TYR A 203 -6.46 -5.43 4.80
C TYR A 203 -6.91 -4.00 5.07
N SER A 204 -8.21 -3.72 5.11
CA SER A 204 -8.72 -2.37 5.38
C SER A 204 -8.42 -1.93 6.82
N MET A 205 -8.62 -2.79 7.83
CA MET A 205 -8.27 -2.49 9.21
C MET A 205 -6.75 -2.27 9.36
N TYR A 206 -5.94 -3.15 8.77
CA TYR A 206 -4.49 -3.04 8.86
C TYR A 206 -3.96 -1.78 8.15
N SER A 207 -4.45 -1.49 6.94
CA SER A 207 -4.11 -0.26 6.22
C SER A 207 -4.45 0.99 7.04
N THR A 208 -5.60 1.02 7.71
CA THR A 208 -5.99 2.11 8.61
C THR A 208 -5.03 2.27 9.78
N PHE A 209 -4.52 1.16 10.31
CA PHE A 209 -3.60 1.19 11.45
C PHE A 209 -2.20 1.71 11.09
N ILE A 210 -1.67 1.32 9.92
CA ILE A 210 -0.30 1.67 9.54
C ILE A 210 -0.18 3.02 8.82
N THR A 211 -1.28 3.55 8.27
CA THR A 211 -1.26 4.82 7.54
C THR A 211 -1.32 6.03 8.47
N LYS A 212 -0.75 7.15 8.00
CA LYS A 212 -0.91 8.48 8.60
C LYS A 212 -1.74 9.41 7.72
N LYS A 213 -2.31 8.91 6.63
CA LYS A 213 -3.05 9.68 5.63
C LYS A 213 -4.54 9.68 5.96
N ASP A 214 -5.06 10.82 6.35
CA ASP A 214 -6.46 10.99 6.75
C ASP A 214 -7.48 10.57 5.70
N ASP A 215 -7.17 10.77 4.43
CA ASP A 215 -8.01 10.37 3.30
C ASP A 215 -8.15 8.84 3.19
N ILE A 216 -7.03 8.11 3.31
CA ILE A 216 -7.01 6.65 3.34
C ILE A 216 -7.76 6.11 4.56
N ILE A 217 -7.55 6.72 5.75
CA ILE A 217 -8.23 6.32 6.98
C ILE A 217 -9.74 6.47 6.81
N ARG A 218 -10.20 7.64 6.38
CA ARG A 218 -11.64 7.92 6.22
C ARG A 218 -12.28 7.02 5.17
N ASP A 219 -11.61 6.77 4.05
CA ASP A 219 -12.13 5.90 3.00
C ASP A 219 -12.24 4.45 3.48
N ASN A 220 -11.21 3.92 4.14
CA ASN A 220 -11.24 2.58 4.71
C ASN A 220 -12.39 2.41 5.72
N LEU A 221 -12.50 3.35 6.68
CA LEU A 221 -13.51 3.29 7.73
C LEU A 221 -14.93 3.47 7.16
N SER A 222 -15.10 4.36 6.18
CA SER A 222 -16.37 4.55 5.47
C SER A 222 -16.80 3.27 4.73
N ARG A 223 -15.86 2.59 4.08
CA ARG A 223 -16.14 1.32 3.39
C ARG A 223 -16.45 0.19 4.38
N LEU A 224 -15.68 0.07 5.46
CA LEU A 224 -15.95 -0.91 6.52
C LEU A 224 -17.34 -0.71 7.11
N TYR A 225 -17.69 0.53 7.48
CA TYR A 225 -18.99 0.86 8.01
C TYR A 225 -20.12 0.63 7.00
N GLY A 226 -19.99 1.13 5.77
CA GLY A 226 -21.01 1.01 4.73
C GLY A 226 -21.28 -0.43 4.32
N LYS A 227 -20.25 -1.27 4.22
CA LYS A 227 -20.42 -2.70 3.92
C LYS A 227 -21.07 -3.44 5.07
N THR A 228 -20.66 -3.15 6.30
CA THR A 228 -21.26 -3.77 7.49
C THR A 228 -22.74 -3.39 7.64
N LYS A 229 -23.08 -2.10 7.46
CA LYS A 229 -24.45 -1.61 7.48
C LYS A 229 -25.33 -2.30 6.42
N TYR A 230 -24.77 -2.61 5.25
CA TYR A 230 -25.49 -3.34 4.22
C TYR A 230 -25.78 -4.79 4.63
N LEU A 231 -24.83 -5.45 5.30
CA LEU A 231 -24.97 -6.86 5.71
C LEU A 231 -26.03 -7.07 6.78
N VAL A 232 -26.21 -6.10 7.66
CA VAL A 232 -27.14 -6.20 8.80
C VAL A 232 -28.03 -4.95 8.82
N GLN A 233 -29.30 -5.09 8.48
CA GLN A 233 -30.30 -4.03 8.53
C GLN A 233 -31.35 -4.37 9.59
N LYS A 234 -31.81 -3.34 10.30
CA LYS A 234 -32.95 -3.48 11.22
C LYS A 234 -34.19 -2.96 10.55
N GLU A 235 -35.22 -3.81 10.39
CA GLU A 235 -36.53 -3.43 9.93
C GLU A 235 -37.53 -3.67 11.09
N GLY A 236 -37.95 -2.59 11.78
CA GLY A 236 -38.76 -2.69 12.98
C GLY A 236 -38.02 -3.42 14.10
N ASN A 237 -38.58 -4.54 14.59
CA ASN A 237 -37.97 -5.40 15.61
C ASN A 237 -37.17 -6.58 15.02
N GLU A 238 -37.14 -6.70 13.70
CA GLU A 238 -36.47 -7.83 13.02
C GLU A 238 -35.13 -7.41 12.43
N LEU A 239 -34.19 -8.36 12.42
CA LEU A 239 -32.91 -8.23 11.76
C LEU A 239 -33.00 -8.82 10.37
N LYS A 240 -32.83 -7.97 9.35
CA LYS A 240 -32.69 -8.39 7.98
C LYS A 240 -31.23 -8.59 7.65
N LEU A 241 -30.86 -9.81 7.36
CA LEU A 241 -29.54 -10.20 6.95
C LEU A 241 -29.48 -10.19 5.42
N ASN A 242 -28.79 -9.20 4.85
CA ASN A 242 -28.62 -9.12 3.41
C ASN A 242 -27.42 -9.96 2.99
N SER A 243 -27.64 -10.92 2.11
CA SER A 243 -26.53 -11.56 1.40
C SER A 243 -26.01 -10.59 0.34
N PRO A 244 -24.73 -10.21 0.34
CA PRO A 244 -24.21 -9.41 -0.75
C PRO A 244 -24.39 -10.19 -2.06
N ASN A 245 -24.88 -9.52 -3.11
CA ASN A 245 -24.92 -10.06 -4.47
C ASN A 245 -23.48 -10.25 -4.95
N VAL A 246 -22.85 -11.34 -4.54
CA VAL A 246 -21.59 -11.79 -5.09
C VAL A 246 -21.92 -12.35 -6.47
N LYS A 247 -21.56 -11.62 -7.53
CA LYS A 247 -21.48 -12.23 -8.85
C LYS A 247 -20.55 -13.43 -8.70
N GLN A 248 -21.11 -14.64 -8.87
CA GLN A 248 -20.37 -15.87 -8.73
C GLN A 248 -19.23 -15.90 -9.75
N THR A 249 -18.03 -15.57 -9.32
CA THR A 249 -16.81 -15.77 -10.07
C THR A 249 -15.99 -16.82 -9.32
N GLY A 250 -16.13 -18.08 -9.76
CA GLY A 250 -15.24 -19.18 -9.36
C GLY A 250 -15.53 -19.87 -8.02
N SER A 251 -14.68 -20.82 -7.67
CA SER A 251 -14.74 -21.72 -6.52
C SER A 251 -14.69 -21.09 -5.13
N ASP A 252 -14.36 -19.80 -5.03
CA ASP A 252 -14.27 -19.02 -3.79
C ASP A 252 -15.62 -18.63 -3.17
N SER A 253 -16.75 -18.95 -3.80
CA SER A 253 -18.07 -18.47 -3.34
C SER A 253 -18.56 -19.10 -2.02
N THR A 254 -18.10 -20.30 -1.69
CA THR A 254 -18.52 -21.05 -0.49
C THR A 254 -17.92 -20.44 0.77
N VAL A 255 -16.68 -20.08 0.70
CA VAL A 255 -15.82 -19.60 1.76
C VAL A 255 -16.25 -18.23 2.27
N ASN A 256 -16.53 -17.31 1.35
CA ASN A 256 -17.07 -15.99 1.70
C ASN A 256 -18.47 -16.07 2.34
N LYS A 257 -19.27 -17.08 1.97
CA LYS A 257 -20.57 -17.34 2.60
C LYS A 257 -20.43 -17.78 4.05
N GLU A 258 -19.45 -18.62 4.36
CA GLU A 258 -19.21 -19.09 5.73
C GLU A 258 -18.77 -17.96 6.65
N PHE A 259 -17.87 -17.09 6.20
CA PHE A 259 -17.47 -15.90 6.97
C PHE A 259 -18.66 -14.97 7.24
N LEU A 260 -19.45 -14.67 6.21
CA LEU A 260 -20.63 -13.83 6.33
C LEU A 260 -21.71 -14.48 7.22
N LEU A 261 -21.93 -15.78 7.07
CA LEU A 261 -22.87 -16.53 7.89
C LEU A 261 -22.40 -16.56 9.36
N SER A 262 -21.11 -16.70 9.59
CA SER A 262 -20.52 -16.65 10.93
C SER A 262 -20.71 -15.28 11.57
N LEU A 263 -20.43 -14.18 10.82
CA LEU A 263 -20.73 -12.82 11.29
C LEU A 263 -22.24 -12.67 11.61
N GLN A 264 -23.11 -13.09 10.71
CA GLN A 264 -24.55 -13.01 10.87
C GLN A 264 -25.04 -13.80 12.09
N THR A 265 -24.52 -15.04 12.27
CA THR A 265 -24.85 -15.88 13.42
C THR A 265 -24.38 -15.25 14.74
N MET A 266 -23.18 -14.69 14.77
CA MET A 266 -22.68 -13.94 15.93
C MET A 266 -23.59 -12.75 16.27
N PHE A 267 -24.09 -12.03 15.28
CA PHE A 267 -25.08 -10.95 15.49
C PHE A 267 -26.42 -11.46 16.01
N ALA A 268 -26.93 -12.56 15.46
CA ALA A 268 -28.22 -13.11 15.84
C ALA A 268 -28.21 -13.68 17.25
N THR A 269 -27.07 -14.20 17.71
CA THR A 269 -26.93 -14.85 19.04
C THR A 269 -26.48 -13.91 20.14
N ASP A 270 -25.91 -12.74 19.81
CA ASP A 270 -25.43 -11.77 20.79
C ASP A 270 -26.50 -10.72 21.11
N SER A 271 -27.21 -10.91 22.21
CA SER A 271 -28.26 -9.99 22.67
C SER A 271 -27.75 -8.56 22.95
N ILE A 272 -26.45 -8.38 23.21
CA ILE A 272 -25.79 -7.07 23.38
C ILE A 272 -25.58 -6.43 22.01
N GLY A 273 -25.14 -7.21 21.04
CA GLY A 273 -24.93 -6.76 19.64
C GLY A 273 -26.23 -6.31 18.98
N THR A 274 -27.33 -7.01 19.20
CA THR A 274 -28.63 -6.64 18.63
C THR A 274 -29.19 -5.32 19.18
N ARG A 275 -28.87 -4.93 20.42
CA ARG A 275 -29.24 -3.62 21.00
C ARG A 275 -28.39 -2.47 20.46
N LYS A 276 -27.17 -2.74 20.03
CA LYS A 276 -26.26 -1.76 19.42
C LYS A 276 -26.50 -1.60 17.91
N LEU A 277 -27.41 -2.40 17.33
CA LEU A 277 -27.71 -2.33 15.92
C LEU A 277 -28.31 -0.98 15.55
N TYR A 278 -27.70 -0.44 14.53
CA TYR A 278 -27.96 0.84 13.90
C TYR A 278 -29.45 1.07 13.61
N ASP A 279 -29.99 2.10 14.20
CA ASP A 279 -31.22 2.78 13.75
C ASP A 279 -30.84 3.94 12.81
N LYS A 280 -31.71 4.34 11.87
CA LYS A 280 -31.45 5.46 10.95
C LYS A 280 -31.11 6.76 11.69
N ASP A 281 -31.57 6.88 12.93
CA ASP A 281 -31.38 8.03 13.82
C ASP A 281 -30.23 7.85 14.82
N SER A 282 -29.36 6.86 14.63
CA SER A 282 -28.23 6.60 15.54
C SER A 282 -27.26 7.76 15.59
N THR A 283 -26.85 8.14 16.80
CA THR A 283 -25.81 9.13 17.02
C THR A 283 -24.43 8.66 16.53
N SER A 284 -23.49 9.57 16.32
CA SER A 284 -22.11 9.22 15.95
C SER A 284 -21.48 8.23 16.93
N ALA A 285 -21.70 8.39 18.24
CA ALA A 285 -21.21 7.46 19.26
C ALA A 285 -21.77 6.05 19.10
N GLN A 286 -23.09 5.93 18.83
CA GLN A 286 -23.71 4.62 18.59
C GLN A 286 -23.18 3.95 17.31
N GLN A 287 -22.91 4.74 16.27
CA GLN A 287 -22.30 4.24 15.04
C GLN A 287 -20.88 3.72 15.31
N THR A 288 -20.11 4.43 16.13
CA THR A 288 -18.75 4.01 16.53
C THR A 288 -18.78 2.74 17.39
N GLU A 289 -19.68 2.66 18.36
CA GLU A 289 -19.84 1.43 19.18
C GLU A 289 -20.21 0.23 18.31
N PHE A 290 -21.10 0.41 17.32
CA PHE A 290 -21.45 -0.64 16.38
C PHE A 290 -20.25 -1.07 15.54
N LEU A 291 -19.47 -0.13 15.01
CA LEU A 291 -18.27 -0.44 14.24
C LEU A 291 -17.24 -1.19 15.09
N ILE A 292 -16.97 -0.74 16.32
CA ILE A 292 -16.06 -1.42 17.26
C ILE A 292 -16.47 -2.88 17.46
N TYR A 293 -17.75 -3.11 17.74
CA TYR A 293 -18.30 -4.46 17.91
C TYR A 293 -18.04 -5.35 16.68
N ILE A 294 -18.33 -4.85 15.48
CA ILE A 294 -18.11 -5.57 14.23
C ILE A 294 -16.65 -5.91 14.01
N LEU A 295 -15.77 -4.94 14.20
CA LEU A 295 -14.34 -5.12 13.98
C LEU A 295 -13.77 -6.17 14.97
N GLU A 296 -14.22 -6.16 16.22
CA GLU A 296 -13.83 -7.18 17.20
C GLU A 296 -14.22 -8.60 16.73
N LYS A 297 -15.46 -8.78 16.28
CA LYS A 297 -15.93 -10.08 15.78
C LYS A 297 -15.20 -10.49 14.51
N SER A 298 -14.97 -9.55 13.60
CA SER A 298 -14.22 -9.80 12.35
C SER A 298 -12.79 -10.24 12.62
N ILE A 299 -12.09 -9.64 13.60
CA ILE A 299 -10.73 -10.03 13.98
C ILE A 299 -10.68 -11.50 14.44
N LYS A 300 -11.64 -11.93 15.26
CA LYS A 300 -11.71 -13.32 15.72
C LYS A 300 -11.91 -14.29 14.55
N LEU A 301 -12.78 -13.96 13.61
CA LEU A 301 -13.01 -14.79 12.42
C LEU A 301 -11.78 -14.83 11.52
N ILE A 302 -11.15 -13.67 11.25
CA ILE A 302 -9.96 -13.57 10.40
C ILE A 302 -8.79 -14.38 10.97
N ALA A 303 -8.59 -14.33 12.28
CA ALA A 303 -7.47 -15.02 12.93
C ALA A 303 -7.54 -16.56 12.81
N PHE A 304 -8.72 -17.11 12.63
CA PHE A 304 -8.94 -18.57 12.63
C PHE A 304 -9.51 -19.12 11.32
N THR A 305 -9.62 -18.30 10.26
CA THR A 305 -10.04 -18.79 8.95
C THR A 305 -8.85 -19.38 8.17
N ASP A 306 -9.08 -20.44 7.42
CA ASP A 306 -8.08 -21.04 6.53
C ASP A 306 -7.94 -20.28 5.20
N GLU A 307 -8.69 -19.19 5.02
CA GLU A 307 -8.84 -18.47 3.76
C GLU A 307 -7.77 -17.40 3.53
N ILE A 308 -7.10 -16.95 4.58
CA ILE A 308 -6.09 -15.91 4.54
C ILE A 308 -4.74 -16.56 4.76
N ASP A 309 -4.14 -17.04 3.67
CA ASP A 309 -2.77 -17.55 3.69
C ASP A 309 -1.80 -16.39 3.42
N ASP A 310 -1.59 -15.53 4.41
CA ASP A 310 -0.59 -14.48 4.32
C ASP A 310 -0.17 -13.93 5.71
N PRO A 311 0.86 -13.07 5.75
CA PRO A 311 1.34 -12.47 7.00
C PRO A 311 0.26 -11.77 7.82
N ILE A 312 -0.81 -11.25 7.20
CA ILE A 312 -1.84 -10.47 7.87
C ILE A 312 -2.68 -11.31 8.85
N GLN A 313 -2.91 -12.59 8.54
CA GLN A 313 -3.60 -13.48 9.48
C GLN A 313 -2.80 -13.64 10.79
N ARG A 314 -1.49 -13.82 10.67
CA ARG A 314 -0.58 -13.90 11.84
C ARG A 314 -0.59 -12.62 12.68
N PHE A 315 -0.78 -11.46 12.03
CA PHE A 315 -0.96 -10.20 12.75
C PHE A 315 -2.18 -10.25 13.66
N TYR A 316 -3.34 -10.70 13.17
CA TYR A 316 -4.56 -10.79 13.97
C TYR A 316 -4.49 -11.89 15.04
N GLN A 317 -3.86 -13.01 14.74
CA GLN A 317 -3.54 -14.04 15.75
C GLN A 317 -2.65 -13.46 16.87
N GLY A 318 -1.66 -12.66 16.51
CA GLY A 318 -0.79 -11.97 17.46
C GLY A 318 -1.53 -10.96 18.33
N LEU A 319 -2.47 -10.18 17.77
CA LEU A 319 -3.32 -9.29 18.56
C LEU A 319 -4.13 -10.04 19.62
N ILE A 320 -4.71 -11.19 19.25
CA ILE A 320 -5.50 -12.02 20.17
C ILE A 320 -4.61 -12.61 21.26
N SER A 321 -3.49 -13.22 20.88
CA SER A 321 -2.56 -13.89 21.81
C SER A 321 -1.97 -12.91 22.84
N ASN A 322 -1.74 -11.67 22.44
CA ASN A 322 -1.19 -10.61 23.30
C ASN A 322 -2.27 -9.77 23.99
N ARG A 323 -3.56 -10.08 23.81
CA ARG A 323 -4.69 -9.31 24.35
C ARG A 323 -4.65 -7.82 23.96
N LEU A 324 -4.42 -7.55 22.67
CA LEU A 324 -4.26 -6.20 22.11
C LEU A 324 -5.40 -5.81 21.17
N VAL A 325 -6.45 -6.62 21.06
CA VAL A 325 -7.57 -6.39 20.13
C VAL A 325 -8.25 -5.07 20.41
N ASP A 326 -8.58 -4.78 21.66
CA ASP A 326 -9.25 -3.53 22.04
C ASP A 326 -8.37 -2.32 21.74
N ALA A 327 -7.08 -2.38 22.11
CA ALA A 327 -6.14 -1.29 21.84
C ALA A 327 -6.02 -1.02 20.34
N PHE A 328 -5.99 -2.04 19.51
CA PHE A 328 -5.95 -1.93 18.06
C PHE A 328 -7.23 -1.29 17.52
N ILE A 329 -8.41 -1.78 17.91
CA ILE A 329 -9.71 -1.29 17.40
C ILE A 329 -9.94 0.16 17.80
N TYR A 330 -9.72 0.52 19.08
CA TYR A 330 -9.88 1.91 19.50
C TYR A 330 -8.89 2.84 18.80
N THR A 331 -7.66 2.39 18.53
CA THR A 331 -6.67 3.18 17.79
C THR A 331 -7.11 3.44 16.34
N ILE A 332 -7.63 2.44 15.62
CA ILE A 332 -8.08 2.66 14.24
C ILE A 332 -9.40 3.44 14.14
N CYS A 333 -10.22 3.43 15.19
CA CYS A 333 -11.48 4.17 15.26
C CYS A 333 -11.33 5.62 15.77
N GLU A 334 -10.17 6.02 16.29
CA GLU A 334 -9.91 7.40 16.77
C GLU A 334 -10.37 8.49 15.80
N PRO A 335 -10.07 8.40 14.50
CA PRO A 335 -10.41 9.47 13.55
C PRO A 335 -11.92 9.67 13.35
N ILE A 336 -12.75 8.68 13.71
CA ILE A 336 -14.22 8.78 13.59
C ILE A 336 -14.80 9.43 14.84
N ASP A 337 -14.34 9.02 16.03
CA ASP A 337 -14.90 9.44 17.30
C ASP A 337 -13.77 9.65 18.34
N ARG A 338 -13.11 10.80 18.25
CA ARG A 338 -12.05 11.20 19.18
C ARG A 338 -12.49 11.23 20.65
N PRO A 339 -13.71 11.70 21.01
CA PRO A 339 -14.18 11.65 22.39
C PRO A 339 -14.23 10.22 22.95
N THR A 340 -14.79 9.27 22.24
CA THR A 340 -14.85 7.85 22.66
C THR A 340 -13.43 7.27 22.81
N PHE A 341 -12.54 7.52 21.87
CA PHE A 341 -11.15 7.10 21.98
C PHE A 341 -10.45 7.73 23.19
N ALA A 342 -10.62 9.04 23.40
CA ALA A 342 -10.00 9.74 24.53
C ALA A 342 -10.46 9.18 25.88
N GLN A 343 -11.77 8.88 26.03
CA GLN A 343 -12.30 8.24 27.23
C GLN A 343 -11.72 6.85 27.47
N TRP A 344 -11.61 6.05 26.40
CA TRP A 344 -10.96 4.74 26.47
C TRP A 344 -9.49 4.89 26.87
N LEU A 345 -8.74 5.80 26.22
CA LEU A 345 -7.32 6.03 26.46
C LEU A 345 -7.01 6.45 27.89
N LEU A 346 -7.86 7.25 28.53
CA LEU A 346 -7.68 7.64 29.93
C LEU A 346 -7.53 6.45 30.88
N LYS A 347 -8.19 5.33 30.55
CA LYS A 347 -8.17 4.10 31.36
C LYS A 347 -7.16 3.07 30.85
N ASN A 348 -6.73 3.15 29.60
CA ASN A 348 -6.02 2.06 28.89
C ASN A 348 -4.69 2.53 28.23
N ARG A 349 -4.03 3.57 28.75
CA ARG A 349 -2.75 4.07 28.19
C ARG A 349 -1.67 2.99 28.09
N SER A 350 -1.60 2.10 29.08
CA SER A 350 -0.63 1.00 29.08
C SER A 350 -0.89 0.01 27.96
N GLU A 351 -2.14 -0.23 27.62
CA GLU A 351 -2.51 -1.16 26.53
C GLU A 351 -2.16 -0.61 25.15
N GLN A 352 -2.42 0.69 24.94
CA GLN A 352 -2.00 1.35 23.71
C GLN A 352 -0.46 1.34 23.56
N ALA A 353 0.26 1.64 24.63
CA ALA A 353 1.73 1.58 24.63
C ALA A 353 2.24 0.16 24.31
N ARG A 354 1.61 -0.88 24.89
CA ARG A 354 1.91 -2.30 24.61
C ARG A 354 1.65 -2.64 23.14
N LEU A 355 0.55 -2.15 22.54
CA LEU A 355 0.25 -2.36 21.13
C LEU A 355 1.38 -1.87 20.24
N TYR A 356 1.81 -0.62 20.41
CA TYR A 356 2.90 -0.04 19.61
C TYR A 356 4.24 -0.72 19.88
N GLN A 357 4.52 -1.13 21.12
CA GLN A 357 5.72 -1.87 21.47
C GLN A 357 5.75 -3.24 20.80
N TRP A 358 4.65 -3.98 20.86
CA TRP A 358 4.51 -5.28 20.20
C TRP A 358 4.63 -5.14 18.68
N PHE A 359 3.93 -4.17 18.08
CA PHE A 359 4.00 -3.90 16.65
C PHE A 359 5.42 -3.65 16.18
N ASN A 360 6.15 -2.75 16.84
CA ASN A 360 7.49 -2.36 16.42
C ASN A 360 8.57 -3.42 16.72
N ARG A 361 8.45 -4.18 17.80
CA ARG A 361 9.49 -5.10 18.25
C ARG A 361 9.26 -6.55 17.83
N GLU A 362 8.02 -6.96 17.73
CA GLU A 362 7.69 -8.36 17.44
C GLU A 362 7.13 -8.53 16.03
N TRP A 363 6.15 -7.71 15.64
CA TRP A 363 5.53 -7.85 14.33
C TRP A 363 6.42 -7.43 13.17
N LEU A 364 7.09 -6.28 13.25
CA LEU A 364 7.95 -5.78 12.16
C LEU A 364 9.28 -6.53 12.04
N MET A 365 9.69 -7.26 13.09
CA MET A 365 10.94 -8.01 13.10
C MET A 365 10.79 -9.47 12.64
N LEU A 366 9.55 -9.98 12.52
CA LEU A 366 9.25 -11.28 11.90
C LEU A 366 9.39 -11.23 10.37
#